data_fbda114ee2d91a450da3f00858fa5cfc
#
_entry.id   fbda114ee2d91a450da3f00858fa5cfc
#
_cell.length_a   1.000
_cell.length_b   1.000
_cell.length_c   1.000
_cell.angle_alpha   90.00
_cell.angle_beta   90.00
_cell.angle_gamma   90.00
#
_symmetry.space_group_name_H-M   'P 1'
#
loop_
_entity.id
_entity.type
_entity.pdbx_description
1 polymer ?
#
loop_
_entity_poly.entity_id
_entity_poly.type
_entity_poly.pdbx_seq_one_letter_code
_entity_poly.pdbx_strand_id
1 'polypeptide(L)'
;KIGLIKNNSKVILDYAHTPDALKTVLLNVKDQFPVSKISLVFGCGGDRDKEKRSKMGKIASKFSDAIYLTDDNPRSENPKKIRYDIKKLIKGKKIREIPSRKKAIFECINNLNSGDIAIIAGKGHEKTQDYKGSKKYFSDRDEILRSIKIKNRSLFKDFRLNIINEKTKNLPKNSFINKGCINSKEIKKNDIFFAIKGKKK
;
A
#
# COMPACT_ATOMS: atom_id res chain seq x y z
N LYS A 1 -8.31 -9.46 -1.31
CA LYS A 1 -8.11 -8.49 -0.23
C LYS A 1 -7.12 -9.05 0.79
N ILE A 2 -6.04 -8.31 1.12
CA ILE A 2 -5.03 -8.81 2.07
C ILE A 2 -5.16 -8.15 3.44
N GLY A 3 -5.58 -6.88 3.52
CA GLY A 3 -5.65 -6.22 4.81
C GLY A 3 -6.46 -4.93 4.80
N LEU A 4 -6.89 -4.56 5.99
CA LEU A 4 -7.50 -3.28 6.30
C LEU A 4 -6.50 -2.44 7.10
N ILE A 5 -6.40 -1.19 6.72
CA ILE A 5 -5.66 -0.19 7.49
C ILE A 5 -6.65 0.50 8.43
N LYS A 6 -6.19 0.92 9.60
CA LYS A 6 -7.05 1.54 10.63
C LYS A 6 -7.77 2.81 10.19
N ASN A 7 -7.27 3.49 9.14
CA ASN A 7 -7.96 4.62 8.51
C ASN A 7 -9.00 4.19 7.45
N ASN A 8 -9.46 2.95 7.46
CA ASN A 8 -10.43 2.38 6.52
C ASN A 8 -9.96 2.24 5.06
N SER A 9 -8.68 2.51 4.76
CA SER A 9 -8.13 2.20 3.45
C SER A 9 -7.90 0.70 3.25
N LYS A 10 -7.85 0.25 2.01
CA LYS A 10 -7.78 -1.17 1.64
C LYS A 10 -6.54 -1.45 0.81
N VAL A 11 -6.00 -2.66 0.94
CA VAL A 11 -4.91 -3.14 0.08
C VAL A 11 -5.35 -4.44 -0.59
N ILE A 12 -5.22 -4.47 -1.91
CA ILE A 12 -5.53 -5.60 -2.77
C ILE A 12 -4.23 -6.07 -3.42
N LEU A 13 -3.93 -7.35 -3.28
CA LEU A 13 -2.86 -8.01 -4.02
C LEU A 13 -3.47 -8.79 -5.18
N ASP A 14 -2.92 -8.62 -6.37
CA ASP A 14 -3.42 -9.26 -7.59
C ASP A 14 -2.27 -9.75 -8.48
N TYR A 15 -2.53 -10.79 -9.25
CA TYR A 15 -1.57 -11.37 -10.19
C TYR A 15 -1.63 -10.71 -11.57
N ALA A 16 -2.48 -9.72 -11.78
CA ALA A 16 -2.68 -9.04 -13.07
C ALA A 16 -1.35 -8.52 -13.64
N HIS A 17 -0.83 -9.22 -14.63
CA HIS A 17 0.45 -8.94 -15.31
C HIS A 17 0.30 -8.81 -16.83
N THR A 18 -0.94 -8.77 -17.33
CA THR A 18 -1.31 -8.49 -18.72
C THR A 18 -2.17 -7.24 -18.81
N PRO A 19 -2.27 -6.58 -19.99
CA PRO A 19 -3.13 -5.42 -20.17
C PRO A 19 -4.58 -5.68 -19.77
N ASP A 20 -5.17 -6.76 -20.24
CA ASP A 20 -6.58 -7.06 -19.99
C ASP A 20 -6.85 -7.39 -18.53
N ALA A 21 -5.99 -8.19 -17.88
CA ALA A 21 -6.11 -8.50 -16.47
C ALA A 21 -5.98 -7.21 -15.62
N LEU A 22 -5.02 -6.33 -15.94
CA LEU A 22 -4.85 -5.06 -15.24
C LEU A 22 -6.08 -4.15 -15.41
N LYS A 23 -6.63 -4.07 -16.62
CA LYS A 23 -7.86 -3.31 -16.89
C LYS A 23 -9.02 -3.85 -16.08
N THR A 24 -9.22 -5.17 -16.09
CA THR A 24 -10.31 -5.84 -15.39
C THR A 24 -10.26 -5.59 -13.89
N VAL A 25 -9.11 -5.77 -13.24
CA VAL A 25 -9.01 -5.54 -11.79
C VAL A 25 -9.26 -4.08 -11.43
N LEU A 26 -8.74 -3.13 -12.21
CA LEU A 26 -8.95 -1.70 -11.97
C LEU A 26 -10.42 -1.30 -12.12
N LEU A 27 -11.10 -1.80 -13.15
CA LEU A 27 -12.54 -1.55 -13.35
C LEU A 27 -13.38 -2.16 -12.23
N ASN A 28 -13.16 -3.43 -11.90
CA ASN A 28 -13.90 -4.10 -10.82
C ASN A 28 -13.76 -3.38 -9.48
N VAL A 29 -12.54 -2.90 -9.17
CA VAL A 29 -12.33 -2.13 -7.93
C VAL A 29 -13.03 -0.78 -8.00
N LYS A 30 -13.04 -0.11 -9.15
CA LYS A 30 -13.73 1.17 -9.32
C LYS A 30 -15.24 1.03 -9.21
N ASP A 31 -15.81 -0.03 -9.75
CA ASP A 31 -17.25 -0.32 -9.66
C ASP A 31 -17.68 -0.65 -8.23
N GLN A 32 -16.87 -1.43 -7.51
CA GLN A 32 -17.16 -1.76 -6.11
C GLN A 32 -16.94 -0.58 -5.14
N PHE A 33 -16.06 0.37 -5.48
CA PHE A 33 -15.67 1.49 -4.62
C PHE A 33 -15.59 2.78 -5.44
N PRO A 34 -16.71 3.30 -5.93
CA PRO A 34 -16.75 4.39 -6.93
C PRO A 34 -16.16 5.71 -6.42
N VAL A 35 -16.22 5.97 -5.12
CA VAL A 35 -15.70 7.19 -4.49
C VAL A 35 -14.25 7.09 -4.00
N SER A 36 -13.68 5.88 -3.99
CA SER A 36 -12.32 5.65 -3.51
C SER A 36 -11.29 6.02 -4.56
N LYS A 37 -10.19 6.67 -4.15
CA LYS A 37 -9.02 6.87 -5.01
C LYS A 37 -8.21 5.57 -5.07
N ILE A 38 -7.75 5.24 -6.27
CA ILE A 38 -6.98 4.03 -6.55
C ILE A 38 -5.52 4.39 -6.77
N SER A 39 -4.65 3.85 -5.91
CA SER A 39 -3.19 3.88 -6.06
C SER A 39 -2.71 2.52 -6.57
N LEU A 40 -2.01 2.50 -7.71
CA LEU A 40 -1.54 1.28 -8.35
C LEU A 40 -0.02 1.14 -8.22
N VAL A 41 0.44 -0.01 -7.70
CA VAL A 41 1.85 -0.42 -7.74
C VAL A 41 2.01 -1.54 -8.76
N PHE A 42 2.82 -1.34 -9.78
CA PHE A 42 3.10 -2.39 -10.77
C PHE A 42 4.43 -2.20 -11.49
N GLY A 43 4.85 -3.22 -12.17
CA GLY A 43 5.98 -3.26 -13.09
C GLY A 43 5.74 -4.32 -14.17
N CYS A 44 6.70 -4.48 -15.07
CA CYS A 44 6.69 -5.55 -16.06
C CYS A 44 7.97 -6.38 -15.97
N GLY A 45 7.86 -7.67 -16.28
CA GLY A 45 9.02 -8.55 -16.38
C GLY A 45 9.86 -8.26 -17.63
N GLY A 46 11.17 -8.50 -17.51
CA GLY A 46 12.08 -8.62 -18.64
C GLY A 46 11.99 -10.00 -19.31
N ASP A 47 12.59 -10.14 -20.48
CA ASP A 47 12.58 -11.35 -21.30
C ASP A 47 11.19 -11.91 -21.55
N ARG A 48 10.24 -10.97 -21.78
CA ARG A 48 8.83 -11.20 -22.04
C ARG A 48 8.33 -10.19 -23.08
N ASP A 49 7.07 -10.33 -23.46
CA ASP A 49 6.41 -9.40 -24.38
C ASP A 49 6.65 -7.93 -23.99
N LYS A 50 7.33 -7.20 -24.87
CA LYS A 50 7.67 -5.78 -24.68
C LYS A 50 6.51 -4.86 -25.05
N GLU A 51 5.65 -5.28 -25.98
CA GLU A 51 4.55 -4.44 -26.47
C GLU A 51 3.50 -4.18 -25.39
N LYS A 52 3.31 -5.15 -24.49
CA LYS A 52 2.37 -4.97 -23.36
C LYS A 52 2.77 -3.83 -22.41
N ARG A 53 4.04 -3.42 -22.36
CA ARG A 53 4.56 -2.45 -21.38
C ARG A 53 3.83 -1.11 -21.51
N SER A 54 3.85 -0.53 -22.71
CA SER A 54 3.18 0.75 -22.98
C SER A 54 1.66 0.64 -22.87
N LYS A 55 1.07 -0.49 -23.28
CA LYS A 55 -0.38 -0.77 -23.12
C LYS A 55 -0.77 -0.78 -21.64
N MET A 56 0.00 -1.46 -20.78
CA MET A 56 -0.24 -1.47 -19.33
C MET A 56 -0.09 -0.08 -18.72
N GLY A 57 0.92 0.70 -19.16
CA GLY A 57 1.08 2.10 -18.76
C GLY A 57 -0.15 2.96 -19.10
N LYS A 58 -0.68 2.83 -20.34
CA LYS A 58 -1.90 3.53 -20.79
C LYS A 58 -3.11 3.16 -19.93
N ILE A 59 -3.29 1.88 -19.61
CA ILE A 59 -4.39 1.38 -18.75
C ILE A 59 -4.25 1.93 -17.34
N ALA A 60 -3.05 1.85 -16.75
CA ALA A 60 -2.77 2.42 -15.43
C ALA A 60 -3.09 3.92 -15.40
N SER A 61 -2.68 4.68 -16.42
CA SER A 61 -2.99 6.11 -16.54
C SER A 61 -4.49 6.40 -16.64
N LYS A 62 -5.26 5.54 -17.30
CA LYS A 62 -6.71 5.76 -17.48
C LYS A 62 -7.52 5.45 -16.22
N PHE A 63 -7.17 4.41 -15.47
CA PHE A 63 -8.03 3.83 -14.45
C PHE A 63 -7.51 3.93 -13.01
N SER A 64 -6.35 4.53 -12.76
CA SER A 64 -5.86 4.80 -11.41
C SER A 64 -5.58 6.29 -11.17
N ASP A 65 -5.62 6.74 -9.93
CA ASP A 65 -5.38 8.13 -9.53
C ASP A 65 -3.91 8.42 -9.25
N ALA A 66 -3.15 7.43 -8.78
CA ALA A 66 -1.71 7.50 -8.58
C ALA A 66 -1.03 6.20 -9.03
N ILE A 67 0.16 6.33 -9.60
CA ILE A 67 0.95 5.20 -10.11
C ILE A 67 2.29 5.16 -9.40
N TYR A 68 2.62 4.01 -8.83
CA TYR A 68 3.94 3.67 -8.29
C TYR A 68 4.58 2.64 -9.22
N LEU A 69 5.38 3.13 -10.16
CA LEU A 69 6.06 2.29 -11.14
C LEU A 69 7.34 1.73 -10.56
N THR A 70 7.49 0.40 -10.61
CA THR A 70 8.59 -0.30 -9.94
C THR A 70 9.12 -1.47 -10.79
N ASP A 71 10.21 -2.08 -10.34
CA ASP A 71 10.71 -3.31 -10.94
C ASP A 71 9.82 -4.51 -10.56
N ASP A 72 9.63 -5.41 -11.52
CA ASP A 72 9.06 -6.74 -11.31
C ASP A 72 10.20 -7.77 -11.27
N ASN A 73 10.35 -8.60 -12.29
CA ASN A 73 11.47 -9.48 -12.55
C ASN A 73 12.23 -8.98 -13.79
N PRO A 74 13.21 -8.09 -13.67
CA PRO A 74 13.94 -7.57 -14.85
C PRO A 74 14.67 -8.63 -15.64
N ARG A 75 15.06 -9.74 -15.01
CA ARG A 75 15.85 -10.83 -15.60
C ARG A 75 17.11 -10.29 -16.27
N SER A 76 17.35 -10.58 -17.56
CA SER A 76 18.52 -10.12 -18.28
C SER A 76 18.43 -8.65 -18.72
N GLU A 77 17.22 -8.08 -18.80
CA GLU A 77 17.01 -6.73 -19.32
C GLU A 77 17.37 -5.63 -18.31
N ASN A 78 17.70 -4.46 -18.86
CA ASN A 78 17.92 -3.26 -18.04
C ASN A 78 16.58 -2.78 -17.41
N PRO A 79 16.44 -2.77 -16.08
CA PRO A 79 15.19 -2.39 -15.43
C PRO A 79 14.77 -0.95 -15.70
N LYS A 80 15.71 -0.02 -15.91
CA LYS A 80 15.39 1.37 -16.28
C LYS A 80 14.69 1.43 -17.65
N LYS A 81 15.12 0.60 -18.61
CA LYS A 81 14.51 0.54 -19.94
C LYS A 81 13.09 -0.03 -19.85
N ILE A 82 12.87 -1.05 -19.04
CA ILE A 82 11.53 -1.62 -18.83
C ILE A 82 10.58 -0.54 -18.28
N ARG A 83 10.98 0.19 -17.22
CA ARG A 83 10.17 1.28 -16.66
C ARG A 83 9.94 2.41 -17.64
N TYR A 84 10.96 2.77 -18.43
CA TYR A 84 10.83 3.77 -19.49
C TYR A 84 9.77 3.34 -20.54
N ASP A 85 9.80 2.09 -21.00
CA ASP A 85 8.83 1.56 -21.96
C ASP A 85 7.40 1.59 -21.42
N ILE A 86 7.20 1.34 -20.14
CA ILE A 86 5.89 1.47 -19.49
C ILE A 86 5.42 2.92 -19.47
N LYS A 87 6.32 3.87 -19.19
CA LYS A 87 5.98 5.29 -19.04
C LYS A 87 5.58 5.98 -20.35
N LYS A 88 5.99 5.47 -21.50
CA LYS A 88 5.80 6.13 -22.82
C LYS A 88 4.38 6.64 -23.06
N LEU A 89 3.36 5.93 -22.58
CA LEU A 89 1.96 6.29 -22.80
C LEU A 89 1.23 6.75 -21.53
N ILE A 90 1.96 7.05 -20.45
CA ILE A 90 1.37 7.63 -19.24
C ILE A 90 1.37 9.15 -19.37
N LYS A 91 0.18 9.76 -19.39
CA LYS A 91 0.00 11.21 -19.52
C LYS A 91 -0.83 11.75 -18.34
N GLY A 92 -0.50 12.94 -17.85
CA GLY A 92 -1.33 13.73 -16.94
C GLY A 92 -1.60 13.10 -15.56
N LYS A 93 -0.87 12.08 -15.16
CA LYS A 93 -1.05 11.39 -13.88
C LYS A 93 0.14 11.56 -12.95
N LYS A 94 -0.14 11.52 -11.64
CA LYS A 94 0.89 11.51 -10.61
C LYS A 94 1.59 10.16 -10.63
N ILE A 95 2.77 10.11 -11.28
CA ILE A 95 3.62 8.92 -11.33
C ILE A 95 4.82 9.09 -10.41
N ARG A 96 5.11 8.06 -9.63
CA ARG A 96 6.33 7.91 -8.84
C ARG A 96 7.08 6.70 -9.36
N GLU A 97 8.27 6.91 -9.89
CA GLU A 97 9.15 5.83 -10.32
C GLU A 97 10.08 5.45 -9.17
N ILE A 98 9.88 4.25 -8.64
CA ILE A 98 10.61 3.73 -7.49
C ILE A 98 11.12 2.34 -7.85
N PRO A 99 12.41 2.19 -8.23
CA PRO A 99 12.97 0.90 -8.66
C PRO A 99 12.77 -0.22 -7.65
N SER A 100 13.00 0.05 -6.39
CA SER A 100 12.80 -0.93 -5.31
C SER A 100 11.30 -1.19 -5.08
N ARG A 101 10.84 -2.39 -5.44
CA ARG A 101 9.44 -2.81 -5.26
C ARG A 101 8.99 -2.78 -3.81
N LYS A 102 9.87 -3.18 -2.89
CA LYS A 102 9.64 -3.04 -1.45
C LYS A 102 9.34 -1.59 -1.06
N LYS A 103 10.19 -0.64 -1.53
CA LYS A 103 10.01 0.79 -1.24
C LYS A 103 8.74 1.34 -1.91
N ALA A 104 8.42 0.91 -3.14
CA ALA A 104 7.21 1.31 -3.84
C ALA A 104 5.94 0.89 -3.10
N ILE A 105 5.87 -0.36 -2.62
CA ILE A 105 4.75 -0.88 -1.82
C ILE A 105 4.63 -0.08 -0.51
N PHE A 106 5.74 0.14 0.19
CA PHE A 106 5.77 0.89 1.45
C PHE A 106 5.28 2.33 1.26
N GLU A 107 5.80 3.05 0.27
CA GLU A 107 5.38 4.43 0.00
C GLU A 107 3.92 4.52 -0.45
N CYS A 108 3.47 3.60 -1.30
CA CYS A 108 2.08 3.55 -1.72
C CYS A 108 1.15 3.42 -0.51
N ILE A 109 1.39 2.43 0.36
CA ILE A 109 0.55 2.16 1.52
C ILE A 109 0.58 3.33 2.52
N ASN A 110 1.76 3.92 2.76
CA ASN A 110 1.87 5.07 3.68
C ASN A 110 1.15 6.32 3.19
N ASN A 111 1.04 6.52 1.88
CA ASN A 111 0.37 7.68 1.29
C ASN A 111 -1.15 7.50 1.11
N LEU A 112 -1.75 6.37 1.51
CA LEU A 112 -3.20 6.19 1.43
C LEU A 112 -3.91 7.06 2.47
N ASN A 113 -4.88 7.82 2.02
CA ASN A 113 -5.81 8.52 2.90
C ASN A 113 -6.96 7.61 3.33
N SER A 114 -7.83 8.12 4.20
CA SER A 114 -9.01 7.38 4.63
C SER A 114 -9.87 6.97 3.43
N GLY A 115 -10.23 5.68 3.35
CA GLY A 115 -11.05 5.13 2.28
C GLY A 115 -10.34 4.85 0.95
N ASP A 116 -9.09 5.26 0.76
CA ASP A 116 -8.32 4.98 -0.46
C ASP A 116 -8.02 3.47 -0.63
N ILE A 117 -7.73 3.07 -1.85
CA ILE A 117 -7.41 1.67 -2.19
C ILE A 117 -6.04 1.61 -2.86
N ALA A 118 -5.15 0.73 -2.35
CA ALA A 118 -3.94 0.33 -3.06
C ALA A 118 -4.17 -1.00 -3.78
N ILE A 119 -3.77 -1.06 -5.04
CA ILE A 119 -3.69 -2.31 -5.82
C ILE A 119 -2.21 -2.59 -6.07
N ILE A 120 -1.73 -3.75 -5.62
CA ILE A 120 -0.36 -4.22 -5.86
C ILE A 120 -0.48 -5.34 -6.90
N ALA A 121 -0.05 -5.06 -8.13
CA ALA A 121 -0.27 -5.92 -9.28
C ALA A 121 1.02 -6.50 -9.87
N GLY A 122 0.90 -7.66 -10.51
CA GLY A 122 1.93 -8.30 -11.32
C GLY A 122 2.48 -9.61 -10.76
N LYS A 123 2.88 -9.65 -9.49
CA LYS A 123 3.54 -10.83 -8.89
C LYS A 123 2.58 -11.76 -8.14
N GLY A 124 1.48 -11.23 -7.59
CA GLY A 124 0.53 -12.05 -6.84
C GLY A 124 1.20 -12.87 -5.74
N HIS A 125 1.20 -14.19 -5.90
CA HIS A 125 1.75 -15.15 -4.92
C HIS A 125 3.24 -15.48 -5.14
N GLU A 126 3.91 -14.91 -6.15
CA GLU A 126 5.33 -15.13 -6.38
C GLU A 126 6.17 -14.73 -5.16
N LYS A 127 7.18 -15.56 -4.84
CA LYS A 127 8.06 -15.37 -3.68
C LYS A 127 9.52 -15.07 -4.06
N THR A 128 9.77 -14.69 -5.31
CA THR A 128 11.12 -14.37 -5.76
C THR A 128 11.11 -13.14 -6.65
N GLN A 129 12.25 -12.44 -6.69
CA GLN A 129 12.53 -11.38 -7.64
C GLN A 129 13.85 -11.71 -8.34
N ASP A 130 13.85 -11.67 -9.69
CA ASP A 130 14.97 -12.07 -10.53
C ASP A 130 15.64 -10.86 -11.17
N TYR A 131 16.90 -10.66 -10.83
CA TYR A 131 17.81 -9.69 -11.45
C TYR A 131 19.01 -10.41 -12.04
N LYS A 132 19.14 -10.43 -13.36
CA LYS A 132 20.27 -11.04 -14.09
C LYS A 132 20.53 -12.50 -13.72
N GLY A 133 19.45 -13.30 -13.59
CA GLY A 133 19.52 -14.69 -13.18
C GLY A 133 19.69 -14.93 -11.67
N SER A 134 19.95 -13.88 -10.90
CA SER A 134 19.99 -13.97 -9.44
C SER A 134 18.60 -13.85 -8.86
N LYS A 135 18.01 -14.96 -8.45
CA LYS A 135 16.69 -15.01 -7.78
C LYS A 135 16.87 -14.80 -6.28
N LYS A 136 16.28 -13.73 -5.76
CA LYS A 136 16.25 -13.43 -4.32
C LYS A 136 14.84 -13.60 -3.80
N TYR A 137 14.71 -14.03 -2.55
CA TYR A 137 13.40 -14.07 -1.88
C TYR A 137 12.80 -12.67 -1.84
N PHE A 138 11.55 -12.57 -2.28
CA PHE A 138 10.76 -11.35 -2.24
C PHE A 138 9.27 -11.72 -2.36
N SER A 139 8.45 -11.24 -1.45
CA SER A 139 7.01 -11.50 -1.43
C SER A 139 6.26 -10.18 -1.28
N ASP A 140 5.42 -9.84 -2.27
CA ASP A 140 4.51 -8.69 -2.18
C ASP A 140 3.63 -8.76 -0.93
N ARG A 141 3.11 -9.96 -0.61
CA ARG A 141 2.27 -10.18 0.55
C ARG A 141 2.97 -9.79 1.85
N ASP A 142 4.22 -10.20 2.02
CA ASP A 142 4.97 -9.94 3.25
C ASP A 142 5.30 -8.45 3.40
N GLU A 143 5.68 -7.78 2.30
CA GLU A 143 5.93 -6.34 2.30
C GLU A 143 4.66 -5.53 2.52
N ILE A 144 3.51 -5.97 2.00
CA ILE A 144 2.20 -5.37 2.29
C ILE A 144 1.88 -5.45 3.78
N LEU A 145 1.96 -6.65 4.37
CA LEU A 145 1.64 -6.86 5.78
C LEU A 145 2.55 -6.05 6.70
N ARG A 146 3.85 -5.99 6.37
CA ARG A 146 4.82 -5.16 7.08
C ARG A 146 4.47 -3.67 6.99
N SER A 147 4.15 -3.19 5.80
CA SER A 147 3.80 -1.79 5.56
C SER A 147 2.51 -1.38 6.28
N ILE A 148 1.48 -2.23 6.26
CA ILE A 148 0.23 -2.04 7.00
C ILE A 148 0.49 -1.95 8.51
N LYS A 149 1.35 -2.83 9.05
CA LYS A 149 1.72 -2.80 10.47
C LYS A 149 2.38 -1.49 10.87
N ILE A 150 3.29 -0.97 10.04
CA ILE A 150 3.97 0.31 10.28
C ILE A 150 2.96 1.46 10.21
N LYS A 151 2.14 1.53 9.15
CA LYS A 151 1.12 2.57 9.01
C LYS A 151 0.12 2.58 10.15
N ASN A 152 -0.36 1.41 10.58
CA ASN A 152 -1.29 1.31 11.69
C ASN A 152 -0.68 1.77 13.02
N ARG A 153 0.63 1.61 13.20
CA ARG A 153 1.35 2.15 14.37
C ARG A 153 1.45 3.68 14.32
N SER A 154 1.74 4.26 13.17
CA SER A 154 1.80 5.72 13.03
C SER A 154 0.44 6.36 13.26
N LEU A 155 -0.62 5.83 12.64
CA LEU A 155 -2.00 6.30 12.87
C LEU A 155 -2.43 6.22 14.33
N PHE A 156 -1.99 5.17 15.06
CA PHE A 156 -2.27 5.07 16.49
C PHE A 156 -1.48 6.08 17.31
N LYS A 157 -0.24 6.42 16.90
CA LYS A 157 0.58 7.47 17.53
C LYS A 157 -0.07 8.83 17.35
N ASP A 158 -0.51 9.17 16.15
CA ASP A 158 -1.16 10.45 15.84
C ASP A 158 -2.49 10.60 16.60
N PHE A 159 -3.29 9.53 16.65
CA PHE A 159 -4.52 9.50 17.44
C PHE A 159 -4.25 9.74 18.94
N ARG A 160 -3.18 9.14 19.50
CA ARG A 160 -2.79 9.37 20.90
C ARG A 160 -2.39 10.81 21.18
N LEU A 161 -1.60 11.41 20.27
CA LEU A 161 -1.16 12.80 20.43
C LEU A 161 -2.34 13.77 20.43
N ASN A 162 -3.32 13.57 19.54
CA ASN A 162 -4.51 14.42 19.46
C ASN A 162 -5.39 14.31 20.71
N ILE A 163 -5.66 13.08 21.20
CA ILE A 163 -6.41 12.89 22.45
C ILE A 163 -5.69 13.50 23.65
N ILE A 164 -4.36 13.35 23.72
CA ILE A 164 -3.57 13.89 24.82
C ILE A 164 -3.60 15.42 24.80
N ASN A 165 -3.45 16.03 23.62
CA ASN A 165 -3.47 17.49 23.50
C ASN A 165 -4.82 18.12 23.85
N GLU A 166 -5.94 17.44 23.59
CA GLU A 166 -7.27 17.98 23.89
C GLU A 166 -7.71 17.78 25.35
N LYS A 167 -7.28 16.71 26.01
CA LYS A 167 -7.81 16.33 27.35
C LYS A 167 -6.82 16.30 28.49
N THR A 168 -5.53 16.43 28.23
CA THR A 168 -4.51 16.21 29.26
C THR A 168 -3.44 17.30 29.30
N LYS A 169 -3.83 18.52 29.67
CA LYS A 169 -2.89 19.63 29.93
C LYS A 169 -1.82 19.33 31.01
N ASN A 170 -1.96 18.20 31.74
CA ASN A 170 -1.16 17.88 32.92
C ASN A 170 -0.36 16.56 32.83
N LEU A 171 -0.21 15.93 31.66
CA LEU A 171 0.65 14.76 31.55
C LEU A 171 2.13 15.16 31.38
N PRO A 172 3.07 14.48 32.05
CA PRO A 172 4.50 14.74 31.86
C PRO A 172 4.89 14.59 30.38
N LYS A 173 5.74 15.51 29.87
CA LYS A 173 6.16 15.56 28.46
C LYS A 173 6.82 14.27 27.92
N ASN A 174 7.20 13.34 28.77
CA ASN A 174 7.89 12.08 28.43
C ASN A 174 7.08 10.81 28.72
N SER A 175 5.74 10.90 28.82
CA SER A 175 4.91 9.72 29.08
C SER A 175 4.78 8.83 27.84
N PHE A 176 5.24 7.59 27.93
CA PHE A 176 5.03 6.57 26.90
C PHE A 176 3.72 5.83 27.16
N ILE A 177 2.88 5.74 26.14
CA ILE A 177 1.62 4.99 26.20
C ILE A 177 1.78 3.74 25.34
N ASN A 178 1.61 2.55 25.95
CA ASN A 178 1.78 1.27 25.27
C ASN A 178 0.57 0.91 24.41
N LYS A 179 -0.63 0.91 25.01
CA LYS A 179 -1.88 0.58 24.32
C LYS A 179 -3.10 1.24 24.98
N GLY A 180 -4.21 1.29 24.25
CA GLY A 180 -5.51 1.61 24.81
C GLY A 180 -6.16 0.35 25.40
N CYS A 181 -6.78 0.46 26.57
CA CYS A 181 -7.52 -0.61 27.23
C CYS A 181 -8.91 -0.13 27.62
N ILE A 182 -9.92 -0.96 27.40
CA ILE A 182 -11.31 -0.70 27.83
C ILE A 182 -11.71 -1.52 29.05
N ASN A 183 -10.90 -2.52 29.42
CA ASN A 183 -11.10 -3.33 30.62
C ASN A 183 -10.11 -2.88 31.70
N SER A 184 -10.62 -2.33 32.80
CA SER A 184 -9.80 -1.84 33.90
C SER A 184 -8.94 -2.92 34.58
N LYS A 185 -9.35 -4.19 34.49
CA LYS A 185 -8.59 -5.33 35.05
C LYS A 185 -7.36 -5.72 34.22
N GLU A 186 -7.26 -5.24 32.98
CA GLU A 186 -6.16 -5.57 32.06
C GLU A 186 -5.15 -4.42 31.88
N ILE A 187 -5.33 -3.32 32.63
CA ILE A 187 -4.46 -2.15 32.56
C ILE A 187 -3.07 -2.52 33.08
N LYS A 188 -2.05 -2.20 32.28
CA LYS A 188 -0.64 -2.29 32.68
C LYS A 188 -0.04 -0.89 32.76
N LYS A 189 1.14 -0.81 33.40
CA LYS A 189 1.90 0.46 33.42
C LYS A 189 2.04 1.05 32.02
N ASN A 190 1.71 2.32 31.87
CA ASN A 190 1.71 3.06 30.60
C ASN A 190 0.62 2.69 29.59
N ASP A 191 -0.46 2.01 30.00
CA ASP A 191 -1.66 1.87 29.17
C ASP A 191 -2.63 3.06 29.41
N ILE A 192 -3.42 3.42 28.39
CA ILE A 192 -4.54 4.37 28.55
C ILE A 192 -5.83 3.59 28.72
N PHE A 193 -6.57 3.92 29.76
CA PHE A 193 -7.92 3.41 29.97
C PHE A 193 -8.97 4.31 29.31
N PHE A 194 -9.81 3.72 28.50
CA PHE A 194 -11.00 4.37 27.95
C PHE A 194 -12.23 3.95 28.74
N ALA A 195 -12.70 4.81 29.63
CA ALA A 195 -13.99 4.61 30.29
C ALA A 195 -15.12 4.79 29.27
N ILE A 196 -15.77 3.69 28.89
CA ILE A 196 -16.99 3.75 28.05
C ILE A 196 -18.16 4.02 28.98
N LYS A 197 -18.84 5.17 28.81
CA LYS A 197 -20.05 5.49 29.55
C LYS A 197 -21.14 4.48 29.16
N GLY A 198 -21.47 3.57 30.06
CA GLY A 198 -22.56 2.61 29.87
C GLY A 198 -23.88 3.35 29.69
N LYS A 199 -24.77 2.87 28.82
CA LYS A 199 -26.15 3.31 28.81
C LYS A 199 -26.75 2.86 30.14
N LYS A 200 -27.25 3.81 30.93
CA LYS A 200 -28.15 3.46 32.03
C LYS A 200 -29.32 2.68 31.44
N LYS A 201 -29.56 1.44 31.91
CA LYS A 201 -30.81 0.73 31.67
C LYS A 201 -31.93 1.42 32.42
#